data_939d2263610bf50dead8ea5b9aca4306
#
_entry.id   939d2263610bf50dead8ea5b9aca4306
#
_cell.length_a   1.000
_cell.length_b   1.000
_cell.length_c   1.000
_cell.angle_alpha   90.00
_cell.angle_beta   90.00
_cell.angle_gamma   90.00
#
_symmetry.space_group_name_H-M   'P 1'
#
loop_
_entity.id
_entity.type
_entity.pdbx_description
1 polymer ?
#
loop_
_entity_poly.entity_id
_entity_poly.type
_entity_poly.pdbx_seq_one_letter_code
_entity_poly.pdbx_strand_id
1 'polypeptide(L)'
;MPLIAVCSTKGRPGVTTTALGLAATLPATACPVVIECDPAGGDLAARHHLRATVGLMELATATRPGVVSAPVFPADPRALPPRPAPGRSAHRGTAVGISDLLSRHAQRIHLRDRLIDLVVAPPGGIQARAAIAVLADPTNTALRPPERVVVADCGRLDSWSPAWPLLGKADVVLVLVRGRGEDLAHLGEHMAALSGAAGPRLNVVVTGERALYGPADVAGLVDAAGDPVPVLAGLPADPHTAAVLAGDVAAGRRWRRLPLMTALARVAADPRLRFNTTGRDGGNSEVAS
;
A
#
# COMPACT_ATOMS: atom_id res chain seq x y z
N MET A 1 1.24 1.57 13.18
CA MET A 1 0.17 0.97 12.35
C MET A 1 0.77 0.11 11.25
N PRO A 2 0.05 -0.89 10.74
CA PRO A 2 0.60 -1.87 9.80
C PRO A 2 0.82 -1.32 8.39
N LEU A 3 1.82 -1.92 7.72
CA LEU A 3 2.10 -1.82 6.29
C LEU A 3 1.68 -3.15 5.63
N ILE A 4 0.75 -3.08 4.69
CA ILE A 4 0.31 -4.20 3.86
C ILE A 4 0.93 -4.02 2.48
N ALA A 5 1.73 -4.96 2.01
CA ALA A 5 2.20 -4.97 0.63
C ALA A 5 1.32 -5.91 -0.21
N VAL A 6 0.85 -5.42 -1.34
CA VAL A 6 0.07 -6.21 -2.31
C VAL A 6 0.88 -6.27 -3.61
N CYS A 7 1.13 -7.47 -4.11
CA CYS A 7 1.95 -7.66 -5.30
C CYS A 7 1.49 -8.87 -6.13
N SER A 8 2.14 -9.08 -7.27
CA SER A 8 1.99 -10.29 -8.10
C SER A 8 3.31 -10.63 -8.78
N THR A 9 3.46 -11.87 -9.23
CA THR A 9 4.64 -12.31 -10.00
C THR A 9 4.38 -12.36 -11.50
N LYS A 10 3.10 -12.42 -11.91
CA LYS A 10 2.71 -12.55 -13.32
C LYS A 10 1.39 -11.85 -13.62
N GLY A 11 1.29 -11.33 -14.84
CA GLY A 11 0.02 -10.88 -15.42
C GLY A 11 -0.55 -9.62 -14.76
N ARG A 12 -1.89 -9.52 -14.81
CA ARG A 12 -2.68 -8.44 -14.19
C ARG A 12 -3.75 -9.06 -13.28
N PRO A 13 -3.38 -9.62 -12.14
CA PRO A 13 -4.36 -10.27 -11.24
C PRO A 13 -5.19 -9.27 -10.44
N GLY A 14 -5.05 -7.96 -10.70
CA GLY A 14 -5.81 -6.91 -10.03
C GLY A 14 -5.15 -6.39 -8.75
N VAL A 15 -3.82 -6.21 -8.73
CA VAL A 15 -3.07 -5.72 -7.55
C VAL A 15 -3.61 -4.36 -7.11
N THR A 16 -3.68 -3.37 -7.99
CA THR A 16 -4.21 -2.02 -7.71
C THR A 16 -5.67 -2.06 -7.25
N THR A 17 -6.52 -2.86 -7.92
CA THR A 17 -7.92 -3.05 -7.53
C THR A 17 -8.04 -3.65 -6.13
N THR A 18 -7.18 -4.63 -5.82
CA THR A 18 -7.14 -5.26 -4.49
C THR A 18 -6.66 -4.27 -3.43
N ALA A 19 -5.61 -3.49 -3.70
CA ALA A 19 -5.09 -2.48 -2.77
C ALA A 19 -6.16 -1.43 -2.44
N LEU A 20 -6.85 -0.88 -3.45
CA LEU A 20 -7.95 0.07 -3.26
C LEU A 20 -9.13 -0.55 -2.51
N GLY A 21 -9.53 -1.76 -2.91
CA GLY A 21 -10.64 -2.46 -2.29
C GLY A 21 -10.36 -2.84 -0.83
N LEU A 22 -9.14 -3.27 -0.49
CA LEU A 22 -8.72 -3.49 0.90
C LEU A 22 -8.82 -2.20 1.70
N ALA A 23 -8.24 -1.10 1.22
CA ALA A 23 -8.33 0.20 1.89
C ALA A 23 -9.79 0.62 2.12
N ALA A 24 -10.67 0.36 1.15
CA ALA A 24 -12.10 0.65 1.26
C ALA A 24 -12.84 -0.24 2.28
N THR A 25 -12.35 -1.45 2.58
CA THR A 25 -12.95 -2.38 3.55
C THR A 25 -12.48 -2.13 4.98
N LEU A 26 -11.31 -1.55 5.17
CA LEU A 26 -10.76 -1.24 6.49
C LEU A 26 -11.67 -0.23 7.23
N PRO A 27 -11.75 -0.27 8.57
CA PRO A 27 -12.52 0.71 9.33
C PRO A 27 -11.98 2.13 9.11
N ALA A 28 -12.86 3.14 9.12
CA ALA A 28 -12.46 4.54 8.92
C ALA A 28 -11.44 5.01 9.98
N THR A 29 -11.52 4.47 11.19
CA THR A 29 -10.57 4.73 12.29
C THR A 29 -9.15 4.27 12.00
N ALA A 30 -8.96 3.35 11.04
CA ALA A 30 -7.63 2.92 10.60
C ALA A 30 -6.96 3.96 9.66
N CYS A 31 -7.68 5.00 9.23
CA CYS A 31 -7.21 6.05 8.35
C CYS A 31 -6.38 5.50 7.16
N PRO A 32 -6.94 4.58 6.35
CA PRO A 32 -6.17 3.89 5.33
C PRO A 32 -5.63 4.84 4.27
N VAL A 33 -4.39 4.58 3.84
CA VAL A 33 -3.77 5.24 2.69
C VAL A 33 -3.22 4.20 1.74
N VAL A 34 -3.53 4.35 0.46
CA VAL A 34 -2.93 3.52 -0.61
C VAL A 34 -1.74 4.27 -1.20
N ILE A 35 -0.62 3.60 -1.32
CA ILE A 35 0.59 4.15 -1.94
C ILE A 35 0.90 3.32 -3.17
N GLU A 36 0.91 3.97 -4.33
CA GLU A 36 1.31 3.33 -5.59
C GLU A 36 2.82 3.12 -5.60
N CYS A 37 3.25 1.87 -5.47
CA CYS A 37 4.64 1.43 -5.53
C CYS A 37 4.86 0.47 -6.72
N ASP A 38 4.09 0.63 -7.83
CA ASP A 38 4.27 -0.16 -9.03
C ASP A 38 5.52 0.33 -9.80
N PRO A 39 6.52 -0.54 -10.03
CA PRO A 39 7.72 -0.17 -10.77
C PRO A 39 7.48 0.18 -12.24
N ALA A 40 6.33 -0.17 -12.78
CA ALA A 40 5.94 0.19 -14.15
C ALA A 40 5.44 1.64 -14.26
N GLY A 41 5.14 2.28 -13.14
CA GLY A 41 4.54 3.61 -13.05
C GLY A 41 3.09 3.55 -12.59
N GLY A 42 2.53 4.73 -12.22
CA GLY A 42 1.20 4.84 -11.64
C GLY A 42 0.10 5.07 -12.67
N ASP A 43 -1.05 4.48 -12.42
CA ASP A 43 -2.29 4.65 -13.17
C ASP A 43 -3.34 5.47 -12.41
N LEU A 44 -3.26 5.52 -11.06
CA LEU A 44 -4.32 6.07 -10.21
C LEU A 44 -4.54 7.57 -10.42
N ALA A 45 -3.47 8.32 -10.73
CA ALA A 45 -3.60 9.74 -11.04
C ALA A 45 -4.49 9.98 -12.27
N ALA A 46 -4.29 9.20 -13.33
CA ALA A 46 -5.09 9.31 -14.55
C ALA A 46 -6.54 8.83 -14.32
N ARG A 47 -6.71 7.68 -13.65
CA ARG A 47 -8.03 7.07 -13.40
C ARG A 47 -8.94 7.93 -12.53
N HIS A 48 -8.38 8.60 -11.54
CA HIS A 48 -9.15 9.42 -10.59
C HIS A 48 -9.00 10.92 -10.81
N HIS A 49 -8.44 11.35 -11.95
CA HIS A 49 -8.23 12.77 -12.30
C HIS A 49 -7.46 13.54 -11.22
N LEU A 50 -6.44 12.90 -10.63
CA LEU A 50 -5.58 13.46 -9.60
C LEU A 50 -4.36 14.15 -10.22
N ARG A 51 -3.69 14.96 -9.42
CA ARG A 51 -2.46 15.65 -9.84
C ARG A 51 -1.28 14.67 -9.80
N ALA A 52 -0.64 14.41 -10.93
CA ALA A 52 0.56 13.58 -10.99
C ALA A 52 1.81 14.23 -10.34
N THR A 53 1.75 15.55 -10.07
CA THR A 53 2.82 16.32 -9.45
C THR A 53 2.79 16.35 -7.92
N VAL A 54 1.84 15.64 -7.30
CA VAL A 54 1.73 15.49 -5.83
C VAL A 54 1.60 14.01 -5.55
N GLY A 55 2.60 13.39 -4.95
CA GLY A 55 2.54 11.95 -4.71
C GLY A 55 3.87 11.32 -4.31
N LEU A 56 4.19 10.20 -4.94
CA LEU A 56 5.29 9.32 -4.57
C LEU A 56 6.67 9.98 -4.69
N MET A 57 6.89 10.79 -5.73
CA MET A 57 8.17 11.47 -5.96
C MET A 57 8.46 12.50 -4.88
N GLU A 58 7.47 13.31 -4.55
CA GLU A 58 7.58 14.36 -3.53
C GLU A 58 7.73 13.72 -2.14
N LEU A 59 6.98 12.65 -1.85
CA LEU A 59 7.13 11.88 -0.62
C LEU A 59 8.55 11.30 -0.51
N ALA A 60 9.06 10.67 -1.56
CA ALA A 60 10.41 10.11 -1.58
C ALA A 60 11.48 11.22 -1.40
N THR A 61 11.30 12.37 -2.02
CA THR A 61 12.20 13.51 -1.88
C THR A 61 12.21 14.05 -0.45
N ALA A 62 11.01 14.22 0.15
CA ALA A 62 10.85 14.72 1.51
C ALA A 62 11.36 13.78 2.60
N THR A 63 11.50 12.48 2.29
CA THR A 63 11.94 11.45 3.24
C THR A 63 13.35 10.94 2.97
N ARG A 64 14.06 11.54 2.01
CA ARG A 64 15.42 11.14 1.68
C ARG A 64 16.36 11.45 2.84
N PRO A 65 17.17 10.50 3.30
CA PRO A 65 18.16 10.75 4.35
C PRO A 65 19.09 11.92 3.95
N GLY A 66 19.23 12.93 4.82
CA GLY A 66 20.09 14.09 4.59
C GLY A 66 19.44 15.29 3.89
N VAL A 67 18.18 15.20 3.47
CA VAL A 67 17.42 16.38 3.00
C VAL A 67 16.66 16.97 4.19
N VAL A 68 17.15 18.07 4.70
CA VAL A 68 16.38 18.93 5.62
C VAL A 68 15.25 19.53 4.77
N SER A 69 14.01 19.17 5.04
CA SER A 69 12.85 19.75 4.36
C SER A 69 12.89 21.26 4.53
N ALA A 70 13.17 21.98 3.46
CA ALA A 70 13.06 23.43 3.47
C ALA A 70 11.59 23.80 3.78
N PRO A 71 11.34 24.81 4.60
CA PRO A 71 9.98 25.26 4.86
C PRO A 71 9.32 25.63 3.54
N VAL A 72 8.12 25.09 3.29
CA VAL A 72 7.30 25.46 2.14
C VAL A 72 6.88 26.92 2.34
N PHE A 73 7.54 27.82 1.63
CA PHE A 73 7.08 29.20 1.58
C PHE A 73 5.73 29.25 0.84
N PRO A 74 4.74 30.00 1.35
CA PRO A 74 3.54 30.26 0.58
C PRO A 74 3.94 30.96 -0.72
N ALA A 75 3.33 30.55 -1.82
CA ALA A 75 3.62 31.06 -3.16
C ALA A 75 3.04 32.47 -3.36
N ASP A 76 3.56 33.45 -2.64
CA ASP A 76 3.42 34.86 -2.97
C ASP A 76 4.76 35.35 -3.56
N PRO A 77 4.85 35.55 -4.89
CA PRO A 77 6.08 36.00 -5.54
C PRO A 77 6.48 37.43 -5.15
N ARG A 78 5.72 38.11 -4.31
CA ARG A 78 5.98 39.49 -3.87
C ARG A 78 6.45 39.62 -2.42
N ALA A 79 6.46 38.52 -1.67
CA ALA A 79 6.99 38.52 -0.29
C ALA A 79 8.51 38.42 -0.31
N LEU A 80 9.19 39.49 -0.16
CA LEU A 80 10.63 39.52 0.15
C LEU A 80 10.86 38.80 1.48
N PRO A 81 11.86 37.89 1.56
CA PRO A 81 12.15 37.20 2.81
C PRO A 81 12.58 38.23 3.88
N PRO A 82 12.07 38.12 5.10
CA PRO A 82 12.50 38.97 6.20
C PRO A 82 14.02 38.79 6.45
N ARG A 83 14.75 39.87 6.55
CA ARG A 83 16.16 39.87 6.89
C ARG A 83 16.35 39.20 8.25
N PRO A 84 17.29 38.24 8.39
CA PRO A 84 17.53 37.60 9.67
C PRO A 84 18.02 38.62 10.69
N ALA A 85 17.28 38.76 11.79
CA ALA A 85 17.75 39.56 12.93
C ALA A 85 18.91 38.84 13.61
N PRO A 86 20.01 39.55 13.96
CA PRO A 86 21.13 38.93 14.67
C PRO A 86 20.71 38.57 16.09
N GLY A 87 20.83 37.29 16.47
CA GLY A 87 20.77 36.85 17.87
C GLY A 87 19.57 36.04 18.34
N ARG A 88 18.76 35.41 17.45
CA ARG A 88 17.82 34.38 17.89
C ARG A 88 18.32 33.00 17.50
N SER A 89 18.59 32.18 18.53
CA SER A 89 18.89 30.76 18.40
C SER A 89 17.88 30.11 17.49
N ALA A 90 18.36 29.21 16.60
CA ALA A 90 17.58 28.43 15.71
C ALA A 90 16.35 27.82 16.47
N HIS A 91 15.13 28.28 16.15
CA HIS A 91 13.93 27.60 16.56
C HIS A 91 14.07 26.17 16.05
N ARG A 92 14.02 25.23 16.98
CA ARG A 92 13.78 23.81 16.66
C ARG A 92 12.53 23.78 15.79
N GLY A 93 12.71 23.64 14.47
CA GLY A 93 11.62 23.36 13.58
C GLY A 93 10.94 22.12 14.14
N THR A 94 9.66 22.22 14.45
CA THR A 94 8.83 21.09 14.85
C THR A 94 9.02 20.05 13.76
N ALA A 95 9.62 18.90 14.10
CA ALA A 95 9.80 17.80 13.17
C ALA A 95 8.42 17.44 12.64
N VAL A 96 8.18 17.63 11.34
CA VAL A 96 6.92 17.27 10.70
C VAL A 96 6.73 15.78 10.89
N GLY A 97 5.66 15.37 11.56
CA GLY A 97 5.38 13.97 11.82
C GLY A 97 5.18 13.20 10.51
N ILE A 98 5.55 11.93 10.47
CA ILE A 98 5.39 11.07 9.27
C ILE A 98 3.94 11.05 8.78
N SER A 99 2.96 11.07 9.69
CA SER A 99 1.53 11.15 9.35
C SER A 99 1.16 12.45 8.62
N ASP A 100 1.74 13.58 9.04
CA ASP A 100 1.57 14.87 8.39
C ASP A 100 2.23 14.88 7.01
N LEU A 101 3.40 14.25 6.90
CA LEU A 101 4.11 14.13 5.65
C LEU A 101 3.31 13.34 4.61
N LEU A 102 2.81 12.16 4.99
CA LEU A 102 1.92 11.39 4.14
C LEU A 102 0.67 12.18 3.73
N SER A 103 0.05 12.90 4.67
CA SER A 103 -1.14 13.70 4.41
C SER A 103 -0.89 14.83 3.41
N ARG A 104 0.31 15.43 3.41
CA ARG A 104 0.69 16.49 2.45
C ARG A 104 0.88 15.99 1.03
N HIS A 105 1.30 14.73 0.88
CA HIS A 105 1.58 14.11 -0.43
C HIS A 105 0.46 13.16 -0.89
N ALA A 106 -0.55 12.96 -0.05
CA ALA A 106 -1.74 12.20 -0.41
C ALA A 106 -2.82 13.09 -1.04
N GLN A 107 -3.53 12.52 -2.00
CA GLN A 107 -4.73 13.09 -2.57
C GLN A 107 -5.90 12.19 -2.23
N ARG A 108 -7.10 12.74 -2.14
CA ARG A 108 -8.26 12.02 -1.64
C ARG A 108 -9.24 11.69 -2.74
N ILE A 109 -9.67 10.42 -2.80
CA ILE A 109 -10.79 9.99 -3.65
C ILE A 109 -12.02 9.71 -2.81
N HIS A 110 -13.18 9.90 -3.45
CA HIS A 110 -14.48 9.63 -2.87
C HIS A 110 -15.11 8.43 -3.55
N LEU A 111 -15.24 7.33 -2.82
CA LEU A 111 -16.01 6.17 -3.24
C LEU A 111 -17.32 6.17 -2.46
N ARG A 112 -18.26 7.02 -2.83
CA ARG A 112 -19.57 7.24 -2.21
C ARG A 112 -19.46 7.60 -0.71
N ASP A 113 -19.51 6.59 0.17
CA ASP A 113 -19.46 6.68 1.64
C ASP A 113 -18.06 6.46 2.22
N ARG A 114 -17.07 6.37 1.34
CA ARG A 114 -15.68 6.14 1.74
C ARG A 114 -14.75 7.19 1.17
N LEU A 115 -13.84 7.63 2.04
CA LEU A 115 -12.71 8.46 1.67
C LEU A 115 -11.45 7.60 1.75
N ILE A 116 -10.65 7.64 0.69
CA ILE A 116 -9.37 6.94 0.63
C ILE A 116 -8.31 7.96 0.24
N ASP A 117 -7.27 8.04 1.02
CA ASP A 117 -6.10 8.84 0.68
C ASP A 117 -5.17 8.02 -0.22
N LEU A 118 -4.69 8.64 -1.30
CA LEU A 118 -3.83 8.03 -2.31
C LEU A 118 -2.53 8.81 -2.44
N VAL A 119 -1.41 8.14 -2.37
CA VAL A 119 -0.11 8.66 -2.81
C VAL A 119 0.17 8.04 -4.17
N VAL A 120 -0.04 8.83 -5.21
CA VAL A 120 0.04 8.36 -6.59
C VAL A 120 1.46 8.35 -7.12
N ALA A 121 1.83 7.33 -7.90
CA ALA A 121 3.10 7.30 -8.60
C ALA A 121 3.05 8.11 -9.90
N PRO A 122 4.20 8.60 -10.40
CA PRO A 122 4.28 9.17 -11.72
C PRO A 122 4.01 8.09 -12.80
N PRO A 123 3.49 8.45 -13.97
CA PRO A 123 3.24 7.48 -15.05
C PRO A 123 4.52 6.89 -15.66
N GLY A 124 5.68 7.50 -15.38
CA GLY A 124 6.98 7.04 -15.87
C GLY A 124 7.63 6.01 -14.96
N GLY A 125 7.86 4.79 -15.47
CA GLY A 125 8.47 3.71 -14.70
C GLY A 125 9.85 4.04 -14.11
N ILE A 126 10.71 4.78 -14.82
CA ILE A 126 12.04 5.17 -14.29
C ILE A 126 11.89 6.02 -13.03
N GLN A 127 11.00 7.00 -13.04
CA GLN A 127 10.76 7.89 -11.91
C GLN A 127 10.12 7.13 -10.73
N ALA A 128 9.13 6.27 -11.04
CA ALA A 128 8.50 5.42 -10.03
C ALA A 128 9.53 4.52 -9.34
N ARG A 129 10.38 3.82 -10.11
CA ARG A 129 11.44 2.95 -9.58
C ARG A 129 12.42 3.73 -8.68
N ALA A 130 12.81 4.95 -9.07
CA ALA A 130 13.70 5.79 -8.25
C ALA A 130 13.04 6.18 -6.92
N ALA A 131 11.77 6.57 -6.92
CA ALA A 131 11.04 6.92 -5.72
C ALA A 131 10.82 5.69 -4.80
N ILE A 132 10.44 4.56 -5.37
CA ILE A 132 10.26 3.30 -4.64
C ILE A 132 11.57 2.89 -3.95
N ALA A 133 12.72 3.00 -4.64
CA ALA A 133 14.01 2.66 -4.06
C ALA A 133 14.34 3.50 -2.80
N VAL A 134 13.97 4.79 -2.78
CA VAL A 134 14.12 5.66 -1.59
C VAL A 134 13.21 5.23 -0.45
N LEU A 135 11.94 4.92 -0.74
CA LEU A 135 10.97 4.49 0.27
C LEU A 135 11.25 3.07 0.78
N ALA A 136 11.84 2.24 -0.07
CA ALA A 136 12.24 0.87 0.25
C ALA A 136 13.50 0.79 1.13
N ASP A 137 14.29 1.88 1.22
CA ASP A 137 15.47 1.92 2.08
C ASP A 137 15.12 1.52 3.52
N PRO A 138 15.86 0.61 4.16
CA PRO A 138 15.56 0.12 5.51
C PRO A 138 15.42 1.21 6.57
N THR A 139 16.11 2.33 6.41
CA THR A 139 16.08 3.45 7.35
C THR A 139 14.91 4.39 7.12
N ASN A 140 14.25 4.31 5.96
CA ASN A 140 13.11 5.15 5.64
C ASN A 140 11.84 4.64 6.33
N THR A 141 11.21 5.45 7.16
CA THR A 141 10.02 5.10 7.94
C THR A 141 8.72 5.67 7.39
N ALA A 142 8.76 6.34 6.23
CA ALA A 142 7.59 7.04 5.65
C ALA A 142 6.38 6.13 5.42
N LEU A 143 6.60 4.84 5.15
CA LEU A 143 5.53 3.86 4.93
C LEU A 143 4.98 3.27 6.24
N ARG A 144 5.45 3.69 7.41
CA ARG A 144 5.01 3.18 8.72
C ARG A 144 4.56 4.30 9.65
N PRO A 145 3.58 5.11 9.26
CA PRO A 145 3.02 6.15 10.13
C PRO A 145 2.36 5.51 11.35
N PRO A 146 2.46 6.11 12.54
CA PRO A 146 1.95 5.51 13.77
C PRO A 146 0.42 5.39 13.83
N GLU A 147 -0.31 6.21 13.05
CA GLU A 147 -1.76 6.37 13.17
C GLU A 147 -2.53 5.93 11.91
N ARG A 148 -1.86 5.39 10.89
CA ARG A 148 -2.48 5.07 9.61
C ARG A 148 -2.08 3.70 9.11
N VAL A 149 -3.04 2.96 8.54
CA VAL A 149 -2.76 1.72 7.81
C VAL A 149 -2.30 2.08 6.41
N VAL A 150 -1.13 1.62 6.02
CA VAL A 150 -0.60 1.79 4.66
C VAL A 150 -0.85 0.52 3.86
N VAL A 151 -1.43 0.67 2.67
CA VAL A 151 -1.54 -0.39 1.67
C VAL A 151 -0.64 -0.02 0.49
N ALA A 152 0.48 -0.70 0.35
CA ALA A 152 1.41 -0.50 -0.76
C ALA A 152 0.99 -1.37 -1.95
N ASP A 153 0.61 -0.73 -3.05
CA ASP A 153 0.41 -1.38 -4.34
C ASP A 153 1.77 -1.56 -5.02
N CYS A 154 2.38 -2.73 -4.86
CA CYS A 154 3.70 -3.03 -5.40
C CYS A 154 3.66 -3.52 -6.86
N GLY A 155 2.47 -3.57 -7.47
CA GLY A 155 2.31 -3.99 -8.85
C GLY A 155 2.84 -5.40 -9.13
N ARG A 156 3.44 -5.57 -10.31
CA ARG A 156 4.12 -6.82 -10.66
C ARG A 156 5.59 -6.77 -10.27
N LEU A 157 6.02 -7.77 -9.51
CA LEU A 157 7.42 -7.97 -9.19
C LEU A 157 8.13 -8.69 -10.35
N ASP A 158 9.21 -8.12 -10.80
CA ASP A 158 10.24 -8.78 -11.60
C ASP A 158 11.52 -8.94 -10.75
N SER A 159 12.52 -9.66 -11.26
CA SER A 159 13.76 -9.91 -10.53
C SER A 159 14.53 -8.63 -10.16
N TRP A 160 14.25 -7.52 -10.82
CA TRP A 160 14.91 -6.22 -10.64
C TRP A 160 13.99 -5.17 -10.02
N SER A 161 12.83 -5.58 -9.52
CA SER A 161 11.88 -4.65 -8.91
C SER A 161 12.46 -3.98 -7.66
N PRO A 162 12.47 -2.64 -7.58
CA PRO A 162 12.87 -1.92 -6.37
C PRO A 162 11.89 -2.11 -5.21
N ALA A 163 10.74 -2.76 -5.45
CA ALA A 163 9.74 -3.03 -4.43
C ALA A 163 10.06 -4.27 -3.56
N TRP A 164 11.04 -5.10 -3.92
CA TRP A 164 11.41 -6.26 -3.10
C TRP A 164 11.69 -5.91 -1.62
N PRO A 165 12.50 -4.88 -1.29
CA PRO A 165 12.74 -4.53 0.10
C PRO A 165 11.49 -4.05 0.85
N LEU A 166 10.44 -3.57 0.14
CA LEU A 166 9.18 -3.19 0.78
C LEU A 166 8.47 -4.41 1.38
N LEU A 167 8.59 -5.59 0.76
CA LEU A 167 8.04 -6.83 1.30
C LEU A 167 8.69 -7.18 2.64
N GLY A 168 9.99 -6.94 2.77
CA GLY A 168 10.74 -7.10 4.02
C GLY A 168 10.29 -6.15 5.14
N LYS A 169 9.77 -4.98 4.78
CA LYS A 169 9.24 -3.98 5.72
C LYS A 169 7.77 -4.20 6.07
N ALA A 170 7.01 -4.89 5.21
CA ALA A 170 5.57 -5.06 5.40
C ALA A 170 5.26 -5.97 6.59
N ASP A 171 4.17 -5.68 7.28
CA ASP A 171 3.63 -6.55 8.33
C ASP A 171 2.79 -7.68 7.75
N VAL A 172 2.27 -7.48 6.54
CA VAL A 172 1.54 -8.46 5.74
C VAL A 172 1.93 -8.31 4.29
N VAL A 173 2.19 -9.43 3.61
CA VAL A 173 2.43 -9.48 2.17
C VAL A 173 1.34 -10.35 1.55
N LEU A 174 0.62 -9.78 0.59
CA LEU A 174 -0.39 -10.46 -0.21
C LEU A 174 0.12 -10.63 -1.64
N VAL A 175 0.41 -11.85 -2.03
CA VAL A 175 0.79 -12.19 -3.41
C VAL A 175 -0.44 -12.67 -4.14
N LEU A 176 -0.87 -11.92 -5.14
CA LEU A 176 -2.00 -12.28 -5.98
C LEU A 176 -1.56 -13.19 -7.12
N VAL A 177 -2.28 -14.28 -7.30
CA VAL A 177 -2.06 -15.22 -8.39
C VAL A 177 -3.40 -15.61 -9.02
N ARG A 178 -3.48 -15.70 -10.34
CA ARG A 178 -4.64 -16.33 -10.97
C ARG A 178 -4.50 -17.85 -10.88
N GLY A 179 -5.59 -18.55 -10.63
CA GLY A 179 -5.61 -20.00 -10.57
C GLY A 179 -5.45 -20.65 -11.96
N ARG A 180 -4.34 -20.36 -12.65
CA ARG A 180 -3.97 -20.87 -13.98
C ARG A 180 -2.56 -21.42 -13.94
N GLY A 181 -2.31 -22.48 -14.70
CA GLY A 181 -1.02 -23.18 -14.70
C GLY A 181 0.17 -22.26 -14.95
N GLU A 182 0.06 -21.36 -15.95
CA GLU A 182 1.12 -20.42 -16.28
C GLU A 182 1.41 -19.41 -15.17
N ASP A 183 0.39 -18.96 -14.41
CA ASP A 183 0.59 -18.02 -13.31
C ASP A 183 1.17 -18.75 -12.06
N LEU A 184 0.74 -19.99 -11.84
CA LEU A 184 1.26 -20.83 -10.76
C LEU A 184 2.71 -21.23 -10.99
N ALA A 185 3.10 -21.51 -12.24
CA ALA A 185 4.50 -21.75 -12.58
C ALA A 185 5.39 -20.55 -12.25
N HIS A 186 4.92 -19.33 -12.58
CA HIS A 186 5.63 -18.10 -12.19
C HIS A 186 5.63 -17.85 -10.68
N LEU A 187 4.56 -18.20 -9.97
CA LEU A 187 4.55 -18.13 -8.51
C LEU A 187 5.62 -19.07 -7.93
N GLY A 188 5.65 -20.32 -8.39
CA GLY A 188 6.64 -21.32 -7.94
C GLY A 188 8.09 -20.86 -8.14
N GLU A 189 8.39 -20.29 -9.32
CA GLU A 189 9.72 -19.73 -9.61
C GLU A 189 10.15 -18.62 -8.65
N HIS A 190 9.19 -17.85 -8.14
CA HIS A 190 9.47 -16.73 -7.25
C HIS A 190 9.29 -17.07 -5.75
N MET A 191 8.82 -18.28 -5.41
CA MET A 191 8.49 -18.61 -4.01
C MET A 191 9.67 -18.46 -3.06
N ALA A 192 10.85 -18.95 -3.42
CA ALA A 192 12.04 -18.83 -2.58
C ALA A 192 12.41 -17.37 -2.30
N ALA A 193 12.33 -16.50 -3.32
CA ALA A 193 12.59 -15.07 -3.16
C ALA A 193 11.50 -14.37 -2.32
N LEU A 194 10.23 -14.74 -2.51
CA LEU A 194 9.10 -14.22 -1.73
C LEU A 194 9.21 -14.64 -0.26
N SER A 195 9.49 -15.92 0.01
CA SER A 195 9.67 -16.45 1.36
C SER A 195 10.88 -15.82 2.04
N GLY A 196 11.99 -15.63 1.31
CA GLY A 196 13.17 -14.93 1.81
C GLY A 196 12.92 -13.48 2.16
N ALA A 197 12.12 -12.76 1.36
CA ALA A 197 11.82 -11.35 1.59
C ALA A 197 10.75 -11.13 2.68
N ALA A 198 9.67 -11.91 2.66
CA ALA A 198 8.50 -11.70 3.51
C ALA A 198 8.44 -12.63 4.73
N GLY A 199 9.05 -13.81 4.65
CA GLY A 199 9.00 -14.83 5.70
C GLY A 199 7.55 -15.20 6.08
N PRO A 200 7.22 -15.35 7.37
CA PRO A 200 5.90 -15.79 7.83
C PRO A 200 4.77 -14.77 7.57
N ARG A 201 5.10 -13.60 7.03
CA ARG A 201 4.12 -12.54 6.66
C ARG A 201 3.58 -12.72 5.24
N LEU A 202 4.12 -13.68 4.48
CA LEU A 202 3.71 -14.01 3.14
C LEU A 202 2.35 -14.73 3.17
N ASN A 203 1.43 -14.30 2.31
CA ASN A 203 0.14 -14.92 2.10
C ASN A 203 -0.16 -14.91 0.60
N VAL A 204 -0.72 -16.01 0.09
CA VAL A 204 -1.15 -16.11 -1.31
C VAL A 204 -2.66 -15.88 -1.40
N VAL A 205 -3.09 -15.12 -2.39
CA VAL A 205 -4.50 -14.85 -2.68
C VAL A 205 -4.79 -15.25 -4.12
N VAL A 206 -5.69 -16.20 -4.30
CA VAL A 206 -6.09 -16.67 -5.63
C VAL A 206 -7.14 -15.74 -6.21
N THR A 207 -6.96 -15.30 -7.46
CA THR A 207 -7.87 -14.39 -8.15
C THR A 207 -8.43 -15.01 -9.43
N GLY A 208 -9.65 -14.61 -9.82
CA GLY A 208 -10.25 -14.97 -11.12
C GLY A 208 -11.58 -15.69 -11.04
N GLU A 209 -12.34 -15.63 -12.13
CA GLU A 209 -13.71 -16.13 -12.21
C GLU A 209 -13.80 -17.64 -12.56
N ARG A 210 -12.81 -18.14 -13.27
CA ARG A 210 -12.70 -19.52 -13.74
C ARG A 210 -11.28 -20.01 -13.50
N ALA A 211 -10.88 -19.97 -12.24
CA ALA A 211 -9.64 -20.58 -11.84
C ALA A 211 -9.73 -22.10 -12.13
N LEU A 212 -8.80 -22.61 -12.92
CA LEU A 212 -8.64 -24.06 -13.06
C LEU A 212 -8.19 -24.67 -11.72
N TYR A 213 -7.49 -23.87 -10.92
CA TYR A 213 -6.98 -24.21 -9.61
C TYR A 213 -7.57 -23.23 -8.57
N GLY A 214 -8.35 -23.77 -7.65
CA GLY A 214 -8.90 -23.01 -6.52
C GLY A 214 -7.88 -22.79 -5.40
N PRO A 215 -8.27 -22.08 -4.33
CA PRO A 215 -7.38 -21.84 -3.19
C PRO A 215 -6.85 -23.14 -2.55
N ALA A 216 -7.64 -24.19 -2.48
CA ALA A 216 -7.20 -25.49 -1.93
C ALA A 216 -6.14 -26.16 -2.80
N ASP A 217 -6.31 -26.12 -4.13
CA ASP A 217 -5.35 -26.68 -5.08
C ASP A 217 -4.01 -25.91 -5.01
N VAL A 218 -4.09 -24.58 -4.92
CA VAL A 218 -2.91 -23.72 -4.80
C VAL A 218 -2.21 -23.96 -3.47
N ALA A 219 -2.95 -24.16 -2.37
CA ALA A 219 -2.37 -24.52 -1.07
C ALA A 219 -1.57 -25.82 -1.17
N GLY A 220 -2.16 -26.86 -1.77
CA GLY A 220 -1.45 -28.12 -1.97
C GLY A 220 -0.17 -27.99 -2.82
N LEU A 221 -0.17 -27.12 -3.84
CA LEU A 221 1.02 -26.85 -4.66
C LEU A 221 2.11 -26.10 -3.87
N VAL A 222 1.74 -25.13 -3.06
CA VAL A 222 2.67 -24.35 -2.23
C VAL A 222 3.25 -25.23 -1.13
N ASP A 223 2.45 -26.05 -0.45
CA ASP A 223 2.89 -26.98 0.58
C ASP A 223 3.85 -28.03 0.02
N ALA A 224 3.57 -28.54 -1.19
CA ALA A 224 4.45 -29.48 -1.88
C ALA A 224 5.82 -28.88 -2.26
N ALA A 225 5.90 -27.57 -2.41
CA ALA A 225 7.16 -26.86 -2.63
C ALA A 225 8.02 -26.69 -1.34
N GLY A 226 7.49 -27.10 -0.18
CA GLY A 226 8.23 -27.13 1.09
C GLY A 226 8.12 -25.85 1.94
N ASP A 227 7.39 -24.85 1.48
CA ASP A 227 7.14 -23.61 2.22
C ASP A 227 5.66 -23.52 2.62
N PRO A 228 5.30 -23.68 3.91
CA PRO A 228 3.91 -23.57 4.35
C PRO A 228 3.47 -22.11 4.34
N VAL A 229 3.08 -21.62 3.17
CA VAL A 229 2.56 -20.26 3.00
C VAL A 229 1.03 -20.30 3.01
N PRO A 230 0.37 -19.53 3.89
CA PRO A 230 -1.08 -19.49 3.92
C PRO A 230 -1.69 -19.04 2.58
N VAL A 231 -2.62 -19.83 2.05
CA VAL A 231 -3.46 -19.43 0.93
C VAL A 231 -4.79 -18.95 1.49
N LEU A 232 -5.08 -17.68 1.27
CA LEU A 232 -6.30 -17.04 1.72
C LEU A 232 -7.46 -17.30 0.75
N ALA A 233 -8.66 -16.89 1.15
CA ALA A 233 -9.84 -17.01 0.31
C ALA A 233 -9.66 -16.37 -1.08
N GLY A 234 -10.25 -16.98 -2.09
CA GLY A 234 -10.19 -16.48 -3.46
C GLY A 234 -10.94 -15.15 -3.65
N LEU A 235 -10.41 -14.29 -4.52
CA LEU A 235 -11.07 -13.08 -4.97
C LEU A 235 -11.77 -13.35 -6.31
N PRO A 236 -13.10 -13.20 -6.39
CA PRO A 236 -13.83 -13.40 -7.64
C PRO A 236 -13.47 -12.31 -8.66
N ALA A 237 -13.51 -12.63 -9.94
CA ALA A 237 -13.54 -11.62 -10.96
C ALA A 237 -14.89 -10.88 -10.89
N ASP A 238 -14.83 -9.59 -10.66
CA ASP A 238 -15.99 -8.71 -10.58
C ASP A 238 -15.66 -7.42 -11.34
N PRO A 239 -15.88 -7.42 -12.68
CA PRO A 239 -15.57 -6.26 -13.53
C PRO A 239 -16.29 -4.98 -13.09
N HIS A 240 -17.51 -5.12 -12.53
CA HIS A 240 -18.26 -3.96 -12.06
C HIS A 240 -17.60 -3.32 -10.84
N THR A 241 -17.23 -4.12 -9.84
CA THR A 241 -16.47 -3.60 -8.68
C THR A 241 -15.12 -3.03 -9.10
N ALA A 242 -14.42 -3.68 -10.04
CA ALA A 242 -13.16 -3.17 -10.56
C ALA A 242 -13.33 -1.80 -11.22
N ALA A 243 -14.38 -1.61 -12.03
CA ALA A 243 -14.71 -0.32 -12.65
C ALA A 243 -15.08 0.75 -11.62
N VAL A 244 -15.81 0.40 -10.54
CA VAL A 244 -16.08 1.33 -9.44
C VAL A 244 -14.79 1.77 -8.73
N LEU A 245 -13.90 0.82 -8.43
CA LEU A 245 -12.61 1.11 -7.78
C LEU A 245 -11.65 1.87 -8.71
N ALA A 246 -11.77 1.69 -10.02
CA ALA A 246 -11.01 2.44 -11.02
C ALA A 246 -11.52 3.88 -11.25
N GLY A 247 -12.71 4.21 -10.76
CA GLY A 247 -13.35 5.50 -10.99
C GLY A 247 -14.15 5.58 -12.29
N ASP A 248 -14.22 4.50 -13.09
CA ASP A 248 -14.94 4.45 -14.37
C ASP A 248 -16.46 4.44 -14.19
N VAL A 249 -16.93 3.95 -13.04
CA VAL A 249 -18.35 3.83 -12.69
C VAL A 249 -18.59 4.36 -11.29
N ALA A 250 -19.66 5.15 -11.10
CA ALA A 250 -20.03 5.64 -9.79
C ALA A 250 -20.44 4.52 -8.83
N ALA A 251 -19.96 4.58 -7.59
CA ALA A 251 -20.30 3.62 -6.56
C ALA A 251 -21.80 3.67 -6.21
N GLY A 252 -22.54 2.60 -6.46
CA GLY A 252 -23.96 2.45 -6.12
C GLY A 252 -24.21 2.29 -4.62
N ARG A 253 -25.48 2.34 -4.17
CA ARG A 253 -25.83 2.21 -2.74
C ARG A 253 -25.32 0.93 -2.07
N ARG A 254 -25.21 -0.17 -2.84
CA ARG A 254 -24.83 -1.50 -2.34
C ARG A 254 -23.44 -1.93 -2.81
N TRP A 255 -22.61 -1.02 -3.32
CA TRP A 255 -21.31 -1.34 -3.90
C TRP A 255 -20.41 -2.18 -2.97
N ARG A 256 -20.48 -1.93 -1.65
CA ARG A 256 -19.72 -2.71 -0.66
C ARG A 256 -20.20 -4.16 -0.46
N ARG A 257 -21.38 -4.49 -1.01
CA ARG A 257 -21.95 -5.85 -1.00
C ARG A 257 -21.66 -6.61 -2.30
N LEU A 258 -20.98 -5.99 -3.24
CA LEU A 258 -20.58 -6.66 -4.47
C LEU A 258 -19.60 -7.80 -4.16
N PRO A 259 -19.53 -8.83 -5.01
CA PRO A 259 -18.79 -10.06 -4.72
C PRO A 259 -17.33 -9.82 -4.35
N LEU A 260 -16.60 -8.99 -5.11
CA LEU A 260 -15.21 -8.69 -4.83
C LEU A 260 -15.05 -7.93 -3.50
N MET A 261 -15.89 -6.93 -3.21
CA MET A 261 -15.82 -6.19 -1.95
C MET A 261 -16.11 -7.09 -0.75
N THR A 262 -17.06 -8.02 -0.89
CA THR A 262 -17.36 -9.01 0.16
C THR A 262 -16.19 -9.95 0.40
N ALA A 263 -15.52 -10.41 -0.68
CA ALA A 263 -14.32 -11.25 -0.57
C ALA A 263 -13.15 -10.49 0.06
N LEU A 264 -12.91 -9.23 -0.34
CA LEU A 264 -11.87 -8.38 0.24
C LEU A 264 -12.13 -8.09 1.73
N ALA A 265 -13.38 -7.90 2.13
CA ALA A 265 -13.73 -7.74 3.54
C ALA A 265 -13.41 -9.00 4.36
N ARG A 266 -13.59 -10.20 3.78
CA ARG A 266 -13.18 -11.47 4.43
C ARG A 266 -11.66 -11.57 4.54
N VAL A 267 -10.92 -11.20 3.49
CA VAL A 267 -9.45 -11.15 3.53
C VAL A 267 -9.01 -10.18 4.62
N ALA A 268 -9.55 -8.97 4.68
CA ALA A 268 -9.21 -7.97 5.70
C ALA A 268 -9.55 -8.42 7.13
N ALA A 269 -10.55 -9.28 7.30
CA ALA A 269 -10.97 -9.83 8.59
C ALA A 269 -10.24 -11.13 8.97
N ASP A 270 -9.38 -11.68 8.11
CA ASP A 270 -8.66 -12.92 8.38
C ASP A 270 -7.77 -12.76 9.63
N PRO A 271 -7.86 -13.66 10.62
CA PRO A 271 -7.07 -13.58 11.83
C PRO A 271 -5.55 -13.58 11.60
N ARG A 272 -5.10 -14.17 10.49
CA ARG A 272 -3.68 -14.19 10.08
C ARG A 272 -3.18 -12.82 9.64
N LEU A 273 -4.11 -11.93 9.24
CA LEU A 273 -3.83 -10.54 8.90
C LEU A 273 -4.09 -9.60 10.08
N ARG A 274 -4.26 -10.13 11.29
CA ARG A 274 -4.51 -9.30 12.49
C ARG A 274 -3.37 -8.33 12.68
N PHE A 275 -3.66 -7.12 12.30
CA PHE A 275 -2.89 -5.95 12.67
C PHE A 275 -2.99 -5.81 14.19
N ASN A 276 -1.88 -5.86 14.88
CA ASN A 276 -1.84 -5.62 16.32
C ASN A 276 -2.20 -4.13 16.56
N THR A 277 -3.49 -3.81 16.52
CA THR A 277 -4.03 -2.47 16.82
C THR A 277 -4.06 -2.23 18.34
N THR A 278 -3.74 -3.23 19.13
CA THR A 278 -3.66 -3.15 20.59
C THR A 278 -2.28 -2.66 21.04
N GLY A 279 -1.97 -1.43 20.71
CA GLY A 279 -0.78 -0.77 21.19
C GLY A 279 -1.13 0.51 21.93
N ARG A 280 -1.55 0.39 23.21
CA ARG A 280 -1.63 1.40 24.26
C ARG A 280 -3.03 1.67 24.81
N ASP A 281 -3.62 0.66 25.43
CA ASP A 281 -4.33 0.95 26.66
C ASP A 281 -3.24 1.09 27.74
N GLY A 282 -2.99 2.33 28.12
CA GLY A 282 -2.05 2.71 29.14
C GLY A 282 -2.45 2.09 30.46
N GLY A 283 -1.62 1.18 30.95
CA GLY A 283 -1.67 0.75 32.33
C GLY A 283 -1.42 1.94 33.26
N ASN A 284 -2.48 2.60 33.67
CA ASN A 284 -2.51 3.45 34.83
C ASN A 284 -2.88 2.54 36.00
N SER A 285 -1.91 1.78 36.50
CA SER A 285 -2.04 1.15 37.83
C SER A 285 -1.72 2.22 38.85
N GLU A 286 -2.78 2.83 39.39
CA GLU A 286 -2.70 3.52 40.67
C GLU A 286 -2.12 2.57 41.70
N VAL A 287 -0.97 2.92 42.20
CA VAL A 287 -0.46 2.42 43.48
C VAL A 287 -1.16 3.22 44.53
N ALA A 288 -2.15 2.61 45.19
CA ALA A 288 -2.70 3.09 46.45
C ALA A 288 -2.04 2.33 47.60
N SER A 289 -1.35 3.08 48.42
CA SER A 289 -0.97 2.88 49.84
C SER A 289 -0.40 1.55 50.28
#